data_3831807e1152a85797f35f0962530569
#
_entry.id   3831807e1152a85797f35f0962530569
#
_cell.length_a   1.000
_cell.length_b   1.000
_cell.length_c   1.000
_cell.angle_alpha   90.00
_cell.angle_beta   90.00
_cell.angle_gamma   90.00
#
_symmetry.space_group_name_H-M   'P 1'
#
loop_
_entity.id
_entity.type
_entity.pdbx_description
1 polymer ?
#
loop_
_entity_poly.entity_id
_entity_poly.type
_entity_poly.pdbx_seq_one_letter_code
_entity_poly.pdbx_strand_id
1 'polypeptide(L)'
;MQEIIVRHIRTLEEFASLKEEWGKLIEAREQKTAFLTWEWLHAWWKNYGEKKELWLLTTWHEGKLVGAAPLMLGVEKRLGLSFRHLQSLGKPNTDEWDVLALSNPEAVVQAIFSYINDNKNQWDSIELCELNSESSMVPLIKSQFGALSLHILHSTNDHYYISTAEAWDDYWKSLSKNTRDSIEKRYKQGKKKLNLEFEYIRGSDVTWQHFDTIFAINEKGRYPEKYGSEQERSFLKDLVAGMHEKQWLEIFFL
;
A
#
# COMPACT_ATOMS: atom_id res chain seq x y z
N MET A 1 -1.36 -33.65 1.75
CA MET A 1 -1.27 -32.16 1.69
C MET A 1 -2.40 -31.70 0.82
N GLN A 2 -3.21 -30.79 1.30
CA GLN A 2 -4.31 -30.22 0.53
C GLN A 2 -3.72 -29.30 -0.56
N GLU A 3 -4.20 -29.44 -1.78
CA GLU A 3 -3.66 -28.75 -2.95
C GLU A 3 -4.05 -27.27 -2.94
N ILE A 4 -3.06 -26.37 -2.96
CA ILE A 4 -3.26 -24.94 -3.15
C ILE A 4 -3.15 -24.66 -4.65
N ILE A 5 -4.20 -24.08 -5.21
CA ILE A 5 -4.26 -23.70 -6.63
C ILE A 5 -3.92 -22.22 -6.76
N VAL A 6 -2.94 -21.89 -7.60
CA VAL A 6 -2.62 -20.49 -7.94
C VAL A 6 -3.44 -20.08 -9.17
N ARG A 7 -4.09 -18.90 -9.07
CA ARG A 7 -4.72 -18.24 -10.21
C ARG A 7 -4.05 -16.91 -10.47
N HIS A 8 -3.75 -16.65 -11.72
CA HIS A 8 -3.19 -15.40 -12.17
C HIS A 8 -4.33 -14.50 -12.67
N ILE A 9 -4.65 -13.46 -11.92
CA ILE A 9 -5.63 -12.43 -12.24
C ILE A 9 -4.95 -11.42 -13.15
N ARG A 10 -5.51 -11.20 -14.33
CA ARG A 10 -4.89 -10.41 -15.41
C ARG A 10 -5.70 -9.20 -15.80
N THR A 11 -6.98 -9.16 -15.45
CA THR A 11 -7.87 -8.06 -15.83
C THR A 11 -8.43 -7.32 -14.63
N LEU A 12 -8.86 -6.07 -14.86
CA LEU A 12 -9.48 -5.25 -13.82
C LEU A 12 -10.81 -5.86 -13.36
N GLU A 13 -11.56 -6.49 -14.26
CA GLU A 13 -12.84 -7.12 -13.98
C GLU A 13 -12.66 -8.35 -13.07
N GLU A 14 -11.65 -9.19 -13.35
CA GLU A 14 -11.31 -10.30 -12.46
C GLU A 14 -10.90 -9.80 -11.08
N PHE A 15 -10.08 -8.72 -11.01
CA PHE A 15 -9.69 -8.12 -9.74
C PHE A 15 -10.89 -7.52 -9.01
N ALA A 16 -11.80 -6.87 -9.73
CA ALA A 16 -13.01 -6.30 -9.16
C ALA A 16 -13.88 -7.38 -8.48
N SER A 17 -13.94 -8.57 -9.04
CA SER A 17 -14.74 -9.68 -8.50
C SER A 17 -14.21 -10.23 -7.16
N LEU A 18 -12.98 -9.88 -6.77
CA LEU A 18 -12.35 -10.38 -5.53
C LEU A 18 -12.62 -9.49 -4.30
N LYS A 19 -13.38 -8.41 -4.41
CA LYS A 19 -13.55 -7.41 -3.33
C LYS A 19 -13.90 -8.02 -1.97
N GLU A 20 -14.87 -8.91 -1.93
CA GLU A 20 -15.35 -9.52 -0.68
C GLU A 20 -14.33 -10.50 -0.08
N GLU A 21 -13.79 -11.39 -0.93
CA GLU A 21 -12.78 -12.37 -0.48
C GLU A 21 -11.49 -11.67 -0.06
N TRP A 22 -11.09 -10.61 -0.77
CA TRP A 22 -9.93 -9.80 -0.41
C TRP A 22 -10.08 -9.15 0.97
N GLY A 23 -11.28 -8.65 1.27
CA GLY A 23 -11.59 -8.10 2.59
C GLY A 23 -11.29 -9.09 3.71
N LYS A 24 -11.59 -10.38 3.53
CA LYS A 24 -11.31 -11.43 4.53
C LYS A 24 -9.80 -11.63 4.74
N LEU A 25 -8.99 -11.51 3.68
CA LEU A 25 -7.52 -11.56 3.81
C LEU A 25 -7.01 -10.39 4.66
N ILE A 26 -7.55 -9.20 4.45
CA ILE A 26 -7.15 -7.99 5.20
C ILE A 26 -7.61 -8.07 6.66
N GLU A 27 -8.82 -8.55 6.91
CA GLU A 27 -9.35 -8.71 8.27
C GLU A 27 -8.54 -9.70 9.11
N ALA A 28 -7.99 -10.73 8.48
CA ALA A 28 -7.18 -11.75 9.15
C ALA A 28 -5.77 -11.27 9.51
N ARG A 29 -5.31 -10.13 8.98
CA ARG A 29 -3.98 -9.58 9.30
C ARG A 29 -3.97 -8.98 10.70
N GLU A 30 -2.90 -9.24 11.43
CA GLU A 30 -2.61 -8.59 12.70
C GLU A 30 -2.33 -7.10 12.51
N GLN A 31 -1.46 -6.77 11.54
CA GLN A 31 -1.16 -5.39 11.18
C GLN A 31 -1.93 -5.01 9.92
N LYS A 32 -2.86 -4.08 10.06
CA LYS A 32 -3.70 -3.60 8.97
C LYS A 32 -3.09 -2.32 8.38
N THR A 33 -3.03 -2.28 7.06
CA THR A 33 -2.58 -1.11 6.30
C THR A 33 -3.57 -0.78 5.20
N ALA A 34 -3.73 0.49 4.90
CA ALA A 34 -4.55 0.95 3.78
C ALA A 34 -3.99 0.48 2.43
N PHE A 35 -2.66 0.37 2.32
CA PHE A 35 -1.95 0.09 1.08
C PHE A 35 -2.19 -1.31 0.51
N LEU A 36 -2.62 -2.28 1.33
CA LEU A 36 -2.95 -3.64 0.90
C LEU A 36 -4.45 -3.88 0.77
N THR A 37 -5.28 -2.89 1.04
CA THR A 37 -6.74 -3.01 0.86
C THR A 37 -7.09 -3.14 -0.62
N TRP A 38 -8.24 -3.80 -0.88
CA TRP A 38 -8.77 -3.89 -2.23
C TRP A 38 -9.02 -2.49 -2.82
N GLU A 39 -9.56 -1.60 -2.01
CA GLU A 39 -9.90 -0.21 -2.39
C GLU A 39 -8.66 0.55 -2.88
N TRP A 40 -7.51 0.42 -2.18
CA TRP A 40 -6.27 1.05 -2.58
C TRP A 40 -5.70 0.45 -3.87
N LEU A 41 -5.50 -0.86 -3.89
CA LEU A 41 -4.83 -1.54 -5.01
C LEU A 41 -5.66 -1.51 -6.29
N HIS A 42 -6.99 -1.63 -6.18
CA HIS A 42 -7.89 -1.55 -7.32
C HIS A 42 -7.94 -0.13 -7.90
N ALA A 43 -8.08 0.90 -7.05
CA ALA A 43 -8.02 2.30 -7.48
C ALA A 43 -6.67 2.63 -8.11
N TRP A 44 -5.58 2.15 -7.52
CA TRP A 44 -4.25 2.34 -8.08
C TRP A 44 -4.12 1.70 -9.47
N TRP A 45 -4.50 0.44 -9.59
CA TRP A 45 -4.41 -0.26 -10.87
C TRP A 45 -5.24 0.40 -11.97
N LYS A 46 -6.44 0.81 -11.65
CA LYS A 46 -7.33 1.51 -12.59
C LYS A 46 -6.71 2.79 -13.16
N ASN A 47 -5.94 3.51 -12.35
CA ASN A 47 -5.41 4.83 -12.73
C ASN A 47 -3.95 4.79 -13.21
N TYR A 48 -3.14 3.81 -12.78
CA TYR A 48 -1.71 3.76 -13.08
C TYR A 48 -1.27 2.49 -13.83
N GLY A 49 -2.19 1.56 -14.09
CA GLY A 49 -1.91 0.27 -14.73
C GLY A 49 -1.76 0.28 -16.24
N GLU A 50 -2.13 1.35 -16.95
CA GLU A 50 -2.28 1.41 -18.42
C GLU A 50 -1.09 0.83 -19.22
N LYS A 51 0.16 1.05 -18.78
CA LYS A 51 1.38 0.59 -19.45
C LYS A 51 2.03 -0.62 -18.79
N LYS A 52 1.27 -1.36 -18.01
CA LYS A 52 1.73 -2.51 -17.22
C LYS A 52 0.79 -3.68 -17.41
N GLU A 53 1.25 -4.87 -17.07
CA GLU A 53 0.41 -6.07 -17.02
C GLU A 53 0.09 -6.39 -15.55
N LEU A 54 -1.17 -6.69 -15.25
CA LEU A 54 -1.57 -7.14 -13.92
C LEU A 54 -1.05 -8.55 -13.70
N TRP A 55 -0.24 -8.72 -12.67
CA TRP A 55 0.32 -9.99 -12.21
C TRP A 55 -0.16 -10.31 -10.79
N LEU A 56 -1.44 -10.11 -10.54
CA LEU A 56 -2.03 -10.40 -9.25
C LEU A 56 -2.19 -11.92 -9.09
N LEU A 57 -1.36 -12.52 -8.25
CA LEU A 57 -1.41 -13.95 -7.97
C LEU A 57 -2.28 -14.22 -6.75
N THR A 58 -3.27 -15.10 -6.91
CA THR A 58 -4.17 -15.51 -5.84
C THR A 58 -4.05 -16.99 -5.58
N THR A 59 -4.12 -17.40 -4.33
CA THR A 59 -4.06 -18.81 -3.92
C THR A 59 -5.41 -19.26 -3.39
N TRP A 60 -5.86 -20.42 -3.84
CA TRP A 60 -7.18 -20.97 -3.56
C TRP A 60 -7.07 -22.36 -2.97
N HIS A 61 -7.89 -22.61 -1.95
CA HIS A 61 -8.04 -23.91 -1.33
C HIS A 61 -9.54 -24.21 -1.16
N GLU A 62 -10.01 -25.34 -1.67
CA GLU A 62 -11.43 -25.75 -1.67
C GLU A 62 -12.38 -24.63 -2.16
N GLY A 63 -11.98 -23.91 -3.21
CA GLY A 63 -12.78 -22.83 -3.80
C GLY A 63 -12.78 -21.52 -3.02
N LYS A 64 -12.04 -21.41 -1.90
CA LYS A 64 -11.90 -20.21 -1.10
C LYS A 64 -10.55 -19.52 -1.35
N LEU A 65 -10.54 -18.20 -1.41
CA LEU A 65 -9.32 -17.41 -1.48
C LEU A 65 -8.60 -17.50 -0.12
N VAL A 66 -7.37 -18.03 -0.14
CA VAL A 66 -6.55 -18.20 1.09
C VAL A 66 -5.28 -17.36 1.10
N GLY A 67 -4.92 -16.74 -0.02
CA GLY A 67 -3.80 -15.82 -0.06
C GLY A 67 -3.70 -15.07 -1.38
N ALA A 68 -2.87 -14.03 -1.40
CA ALA A 68 -2.61 -13.22 -2.58
C ALA A 68 -1.24 -12.55 -2.54
N ALA A 69 -0.62 -12.39 -3.70
CA ALA A 69 0.53 -11.51 -3.92
C ALA A 69 0.15 -10.45 -4.96
N PRO A 70 -0.04 -9.19 -4.56
CA PRO A 70 -0.36 -8.11 -5.47
C PRO A 70 0.90 -7.68 -6.23
N LEU A 71 1.07 -8.19 -7.45
CA LEU A 71 2.19 -7.93 -8.33
C LEU A 71 1.72 -7.30 -9.65
N MET A 72 2.65 -6.69 -10.36
CA MET A 72 2.50 -6.17 -11.71
C MET A 72 3.77 -6.39 -12.52
N LEU A 73 3.66 -6.50 -13.83
CA LEU A 73 4.79 -6.59 -14.74
C LEU A 73 4.94 -5.25 -15.48
N GLY A 74 6.07 -4.60 -15.27
CA GLY A 74 6.47 -3.41 -16.00
C GLY A 74 7.54 -3.73 -17.05
N VAL A 75 7.63 -2.91 -18.10
CA VAL A 75 8.69 -3.02 -19.12
C VAL A 75 9.50 -1.74 -19.13
N GLU A 76 10.80 -1.86 -18.88
CA GLU A 76 11.76 -0.76 -19.00
C GLU A 76 12.64 -0.96 -20.22
N LYS A 77 12.88 0.12 -20.97
CA LYS A 77 13.81 0.10 -22.10
C LYS A 77 15.13 0.75 -21.71
N ARG A 78 16.24 0.00 -21.80
CA ARG A 78 17.61 0.50 -21.59
C ARG A 78 18.48 0.08 -22.76
N LEU A 79 19.18 1.04 -23.36
CA LEU A 79 20.12 0.81 -24.47
C LEU A 79 19.50 -0.03 -25.62
N GLY A 80 18.22 0.17 -25.91
CA GLY A 80 17.51 -0.57 -26.97
C GLY A 80 17.02 -1.96 -26.56
N LEU A 81 17.33 -2.44 -25.37
CA LEU A 81 16.84 -3.70 -24.81
C LEU A 81 15.62 -3.45 -23.94
N SER A 82 14.67 -4.39 -23.95
CA SER A 82 13.50 -4.37 -23.09
C SER A 82 13.72 -5.31 -21.91
N PHE A 83 13.56 -4.78 -20.70
CA PHE A 83 13.64 -5.55 -19.45
C PHE A 83 12.27 -5.59 -18.81
N ARG A 84 11.82 -6.78 -18.44
CA ARG A 84 10.54 -7.04 -17.80
C ARG A 84 10.75 -7.22 -16.31
N HIS A 85 10.16 -6.31 -15.54
CA HIS A 85 10.30 -6.28 -14.09
C HIS A 85 8.99 -6.69 -13.42
N LEU A 86 9.00 -7.83 -12.71
CA LEU A 86 7.91 -8.21 -11.82
C LEU A 86 8.05 -7.40 -10.53
N GLN A 87 7.05 -6.57 -10.22
CA GLN A 87 7.14 -5.55 -9.18
C GLN A 87 5.94 -5.62 -8.23
N SER A 88 6.14 -5.11 -7.01
CA SER A 88 5.03 -4.82 -6.08
C SER A 88 3.99 -3.92 -6.75
N LEU A 89 2.71 -4.34 -6.73
CA LEU A 89 1.60 -3.53 -7.19
C LEU A 89 1.43 -2.33 -6.26
N GLY A 90 1.24 -1.15 -6.85
CA GLY A 90 1.05 0.09 -6.08
C GLY A 90 2.28 1.01 -6.08
N LYS A 91 3.46 0.54 -6.51
CA LYS A 91 4.67 1.35 -6.60
C LYS A 91 4.50 2.49 -7.64
N PRO A 92 4.96 3.73 -7.35
CA PRO A 92 5.69 4.19 -6.16
C PRO A 92 4.82 4.73 -5.01
N ASN A 93 3.50 4.66 -5.10
CA ASN A 93 2.59 5.33 -4.16
C ASN A 93 2.21 4.47 -2.94
N THR A 94 2.75 3.26 -2.83
CA THR A 94 2.48 2.32 -1.74
C THR A 94 3.65 2.29 -0.78
N ASP A 95 3.42 2.54 0.50
CA ASP A 95 4.45 2.56 1.55
C ASP A 95 4.52 1.24 2.34
N GLU A 96 3.68 0.27 2.01
CA GLU A 96 3.73 -1.08 2.56
C GLU A 96 3.20 -2.10 1.55
N TRP A 97 3.99 -3.15 1.33
CA TRP A 97 3.60 -4.28 0.50
C TRP A 97 3.90 -5.61 1.20
N ASP A 98 3.07 -6.61 0.98
CA ASP A 98 3.25 -7.95 1.55
C ASP A 98 2.51 -9.02 0.75
N VAL A 99 2.83 -10.28 1.00
CA VAL A 99 1.98 -11.41 0.63
C VAL A 99 0.87 -11.55 1.66
N LEU A 100 -0.37 -11.64 1.21
CA LEU A 100 -1.52 -11.88 2.07
C LEU A 100 -1.73 -13.38 2.24
N ALA A 101 -1.95 -13.86 3.46
CA ALA A 101 -2.31 -15.25 3.73
C ALA A 101 -3.34 -15.32 4.87
N LEU A 102 -4.44 -16.01 4.63
CA LEU A 102 -5.48 -16.29 5.62
C LEU A 102 -5.08 -17.44 6.55
N SER A 103 -4.41 -18.46 5.98
CA SER A 103 -3.95 -19.64 6.70
C SER A 103 -2.75 -20.24 5.97
N ASN A 104 -1.93 -21.00 6.68
CA ASN A 104 -0.75 -21.70 6.17
C ASN A 104 0.14 -20.81 5.27
N PRO A 105 0.75 -19.75 5.83
CA PRO A 105 1.53 -18.77 5.07
C PRO A 105 2.70 -19.41 4.30
N GLU A 106 3.32 -20.45 4.83
CA GLU A 106 4.41 -21.18 4.16
C GLU A 106 3.93 -21.78 2.84
N ALA A 107 2.80 -22.48 2.85
CA ALA A 107 2.26 -23.10 1.65
C ALA A 107 1.76 -22.07 0.63
N VAL A 108 1.18 -20.95 1.09
CA VAL A 108 0.78 -19.83 0.25
C VAL A 108 1.99 -19.21 -0.44
N VAL A 109 3.03 -18.86 0.30
CA VAL A 109 4.26 -18.25 -0.26
C VAL A 109 4.94 -19.24 -1.21
N GLN A 110 5.07 -20.52 -0.82
CA GLN A 110 5.65 -21.55 -1.68
C GLN A 110 4.89 -21.68 -3.00
N ALA A 111 3.56 -21.76 -2.98
CA ALA A 111 2.74 -21.88 -4.20
C ALA A 111 2.93 -20.66 -5.13
N ILE A 112 2.89 -19.44 -4.59
CA ILE A 112 3.11 -18.20 -5.34
C ILE A 112 4.48 -18.19 -6.00
N PHE A 113 5.56 -18.47 -5.25
CA PHE A 113 6.91 -18.44 -5.80
C PHE A 113 7.21 -19.61 -6.74
N SER A 114 6.59 -20.77 -6.55
CA SER A 114 6.62 -21.85 -7.56
C SER A 114 6.00 -21.39 -8.87
N TYR A 115 4.83 -20.74 -8.82
CA TYR A 115 4.20 -20.17 -10.02
C TYR A 115 5.09 -19.13 -10.71
N ILE A 116 5.71 -18.23 -9.95
CA ILE A 116 6.65 -17.23 -10.47
C ILE A 116 7.82 -17.92 -11.18
N ASN A 117 8.39 -18.97 -10.57
CA ASN A 117 9.49 -19.74 -11.15
C ASN A 117 9.10 -20.47 -12.43
N ASP A 118 7.93 -21.09 -12.47
CA ASP A 118 7.44 -21.83 -13.64
C ASP A 118 7.19 -20.88 -14.83
N ASN A 119 6.99 -19.60 -14.56
CA ASN A 119 6.80 -18.53 -15.53
C ASN A 119 8.03 -17.63 -15.71
N LYS A 120 9.23 -18.09 -15.35
CA LYS A 120 10.48 -17.29 -15.41
C LYS A 120 10.86 -16.77 -16.80
N ASN A 121 10.26 -17.29 -17.87
CA ASN A 121 10.42 -16.82 -19.22
C ASN A 121 9.63 -15.53 -19.51
N GLN A 122 8.77 -15.07 -18.60
CA GLN A 122 7.93 -13.89 -18.77
C GLN A 122 8.49 -12.65 -18.05
N TRP A 123 9.50 -12.80 -17.21
CA TRP A 123 10.14 -11.69 -16.47
C TRP A 123 11.66 -11.85 -16.44
N ASP A 124 12.37 -10.77 -16.23
CA ASP A 124 13.84 -10.72 -16.20
C ASP A 124 14.37 -10.37 -14.79
N SER A 125 13.56 -9.68 -13.98
CA SER A 125 13.89 -9.40 -12.58
C SER A 125 12.63 -9.32 -11.72
N ILE A 126 12.81 -9.46 -10.40
CA ILE A 126 11.76 -9.28 -9.39
C ILE A 126 12.20 -8.14 -8.47
N GLU A 127 11.30 -7.19 -8.23
CA GLU A 127 11.52 -6.08 -7.32
C GLU A 127 10.35 -5.98 -6.33
N LEU A 128 10.58 -6.45 -5.10
CA LEU A 128 9.62 -6.32 -4.01
C LEU A 128 10.04 -5.16 -3.12
N CYS A 129 9.23 -4.11 -3.12
CA CYS A 129 9.47 -2.88 -2.38
C CYS A 129 8.55 -2.78 -1.18
N GLU A 130 8.98 -1.99 -0.18
CA GLU A 130 8.18 -1.62 1.00
C GLU A 130 7.70 -2.83 1.82
N LEU A 131 8.55 -3.85 1.90
CA LEU A 131 8.34 -5.00 2.79
C LEU A 131 8.64 -4.58 4.23
N ASN A 132 7.64 -4.67 5.11
CA ASN A 132 7.87 -4.46 6.54
C ASN A 132 8.79 -5.55 7.09
N SER A 133 9.94 -5.17 7.65
CA SER A 133 10.94 -6.12 8.18
C SER A 133 10.41 -7.01 9.32
N GLU A 134 9.37 -6.57 10.00
CA GLU A 134 8.70 -7.30 11.09
C GLU A 134 7.61 -8.26 10.57
N SER A 135 7.27 -8.23 9.29
CA SER A 135 6.30 -9.16 8.71
C SER A 135 6.81 -10.61 8.77
N SER A 136 5.97 -11.51 9.24
CA SER A 136 6.23 -12.96 9.23
C SER A 136 6.40 -13.53 7.81
N MET A 137 5.98 -12.81 6.78
CA MET A 137 6.15 -13.21 5.38
C MET A 137 7.57 -13.02 4.87
N VAL A 138 8.32 -12.04 5.41
CA VAL A 138 9.67 -11.72 4.92
C VAL A 138 10.65 -12.90 5.00
N PRO A 139 10.76 -13.66 6.09
CA PRO A 139 11.60 -14.86 6.13
C PRO A 139 11.17 -15.91 5.11
N LEU A 140 9.87 -16.11 4.93
CA LEU A 140 9.30 -17.06 3.97
C LEU A 140 9.62 -16.67 2.53
N ILE A 141 9.42 -15.39 2.17
CA ILE A 141 9.77 -14.84 0.86
C ILE A 141 11.27 -15.00 0.59
N LYS A 142 12.11 -14.64 1.55
CA LYS A 142 13.58 -14.76 1.43
C LYS A 142 14.03 -16.21 1.18
N SER A 143 13.38 -17.18 1.80
CA SER A 143 13.70 -18.59 1.58
C SER A 143 13.44 -19.05 0.14
N GLN A 144 12.48 -18.44 -0.56
CA GLN A 144 12.15 -18.79 -1.94
C GLN A 144 13.18 -18.25 -2.95
N PHE A 145 13.84 -17.14 -2.67
CA PHE A 145 14.84 -16.57 -3.58
C PHE A 145 16.04 -17.49 -3.80
N GLY A 146 16.45 -18.25 -2.78
CA GLY A 146 17.50 -19.27 -2.93
C GLY A 146 17.11 -20.35 -3.95
N ALA A 147 15.85 -20.78 -3.94
CA ALA A 147 15.32 -21.76 -4.88
C ALA A 147 15.24 -21.22 -6.31
N LEU A 148 15.07 -19.91 -6.49
CA LEU A 148 15.00 -19.25 -7.80
C LEU A 148 16.38 -18.98 -8.43
N SER A 149 17.48 -19.25 -7.73
CA SER A 149 18.86 -18.95 -8.17
C SER A 149 19.04 -17.48 -8.58
N LEU A 150 18.44 -16.56 -7.86
CA LEU A 150 18.50 -15.11 -8.11
C LEU A 150 19.67 -14.45 -7.36
N HIS A 151 20.28 -13.45 -7.98
CA HIS A 151 21.12 -12.50 -7.26
C HIS A 151 20.23 -11.52 -6.51
N ILE A 152 20.38 -11.46 -5.18
CA ILE A 152 19.55 -10.62 -4.32
C ILE A 152 20.31 -9.33 -4.01
N LEU A 153 19.73 -8.19 -4.37
CA LEU A 153 20.11 -6.88 -3.88
C LEU A 153 19.11 -6.49 -2.80
N HIS A 154 19.59 -6.21 -1.61
CA HIS A 154 18.77 -5.83 -0.47
C HIS A 154 19.15 -4.43 -0.02
N SER A 155 18.15 -3.55 0.11
CA SER A 155 18.29 -2.23 0.73
C SER A 155 17.24 -2.07 1.83
N THR A 156 17.54 -1.28 2.84
CA THR A 156 16.63 -0.95 3.93
C THR A 156 16.43 0.55 4.01
N ASN A 157 15.18 0.95 4.25
CA ASN A 157 14.81 2.32 4.58
C ASN A 157 14.24 2.34 5.99
N ASP A 158 14.56 3.37 6.76
CA ASP A 158 14.00 3.55 8.09
C ASP A 158 12.61 4.20 7.98
N HIS A 159 11.61 3.55 8.56
CA HIS A 159 10.28 4.10 8.73
C HIS A 159 10.07 4.51 10.19
N TYR A 160 9.63 5.73 10.41
CA TYR A 160 9.35 6.25 11.74
C TYR A 160 7.86 6.10 12.06
N TYR A 161 7.55 5.60 13.24
CA TYR A 161 6.17 5.45 13.70
C TYR A 161 6.03 5.95 15.15
N ILE A 162 4.81 6.30 15.50
CA ILE A 162 4.43 6.66 16.87
C ILE A 162 3.39 5.64 17.32
N SER A 163 3.66 4.96 18.44
CA SER A 163 2.67 4.09 19.06
C SER A 163 1.48 4.90 19.57
N THR A 164 0.28 4.53 19.14
CA THR A 164 -0.98 5.12 19.62
C THR A 164 -1.65 4.29 20.71
N ALA A 165 -0.98 3.23 21.20
CA ALA A 165 -1.50 2.37 22.26
C ALA A 165 -1.44 3.02 23.64
N GLU A 166 -0.58 4.02 23.83
CA GLU A 166 -0.40 4.76 25.08
C GLU A 166 -1.29 6.01 25.11
N ALA A 167 -1.58 6.49 26.33
CA ALA A 167 -2.29 7.74 26.50
C ALA A 167 -1.45 8.92 25.98
N TRP A 168 -2.13 9.96 25.45
CA TRP A 168 -1.47 11.17 24.96
C TRP A 168 -0.49 11.78 25.95
N ASP A 169 -0.82 11.80 27.24
CA ASP A 169 0.03 12.38 28.28
C ASP A 169 1.35 11.62 28.46
N ASP A 170 1.34 10.31 28.28
CA ASP A 170 2.53 9.47 28.39
C ASP A 170 3.43 9.67 27.18
N TYR A 171 2.84 9.68 25.96
CA TYR A 171 3.56 10.07 24.77
C TYR A 171 4.16 11.49 24.88
N TRP A 172 3.37 12.47 25.36
CA TRP A 172 3.85 13.83 25.54
C TRP A 172 5.03 13.91 26.49
N LYS A 173 4.99 13.19 27.62
CA LYS A 173 6.10 13.11 28.60
C LYS A 173 7.33 12.42 28.02
N SER A 174 7.20 11.47 27.11
CA SER A 174 8.30 10.76 26.46
C SER A 174 9.14 11.67 25.55
N LEU A 175 8.54 12.74 25.02
CA LEU A 175 9.24 13.72 24.20
C LEU A 175 10.29 14.50 25.01
N SER A 176 11.41 14.86 24.36
CA SER A 176 12.42 15.72 24.99
C SER A 176 11.82 17.07 25.40
N LYS A 177 12.35 17.67 26.45
CA LYS A 177 11.92 19.01 26.90
C LYS A 177 11.98 20.03 25.76
N ASN A 178 13.08 20.05 25.01
CA ASN A 178 13.25 20.97 23.88
C ASN A 178 12.19 20.79 22.81
N THR A 179 11.79 19.56 22.54
CA THR A 179 10.71 19.24 21.58
C THR A 179 9.38 19.77 22.09
N ARG A 180 9.02 19.50 23.34
CA ARG A 180 7.79 20.01 23.95
C ARG A 180 7.73 21.54 23.95
N ASP A 181 8.79 22.21 24.43
CA ASP A 181 8.87 23.65 24.45
C ASP A 181 8.75 24.28 23.05
N SER A 182 9.34 23.63 22.05
CA SER A 182 9.23 24.06 20.64
C SER A 182 7.81 23.93 20.11
N ILE A 183 7.14 22.82 20.36
CA ILE A 183 5.73 22.57 19.93
C ILE A 183 4.82 23.61 20.62
N GLU A 184 4.92 23.77 21.93
CA GLU A 184 4.11 24.75 22.68
C GLU A 184 4.32 26.17 22.18
N LYS A 185 5.57 26.56 21.95
CA LYS A 185 5.89 27.89 21.43
C LYS A 185 5.24 28.14 20.07
N ARG A 186 5.36 27.19 19.16
CA ARG A 186 4.75 27.26 17.81
C ARG A 186 3.24 27.32 17.89
N TYR A 187 2.62 26.51 18.73
CA TYR A 187 1.18 26.50 18.93
C TYR A 187 0.67 27.85 19.48
N LYS A 188 1.32 28.36 20.51
CA LYS A 188 0.99 29.70 21.10
C LYS A 188 1.15 30.82 20.06
N GLN A 189 2.22 30.76 19.25
CA GLN A 189 2.44 31.77 18.21
C GLN A 189 1.39 31.67 17.09
N GLY A 190 1.04 30.46 16.67
CA GLY A 190 0.00 30.23 15.68
C GLY A 190 -1.36 30.73 16.11
N LYS A 191 -1.78 30.39 17.34
CA LYS A 191 -3.03 30.93 17.91
C LYS A 191 -3.05 32.45 17.96
N LYS A 192 -1.96 33.08 18.40
CA LYS A 192 -1.90 34.52 18.53
C LYS A 192 -1.87 35.27 17.19
N LYS A 193 -1.19 34.72 16.18
CA LYS A 193 -0.92 35.44 14.93
C LYS A 193 -1.89 35.05 13.80
N LEU A 194 -2.39 33.81 13.78
CA LEU A 194 -3.13 33.24 12.67
C LEU A 194 -4.56 32.84 13.02
N ASN A 195 -4.98 33.04 14.30
CA ASN A 195 -6.30 32.60 14.78
C ASN A 195 -6.59 31.17 14.39
N LEU A 196 -5.65 30.24 14.68
CA LEU A 196 -5.77 28.85 14.27
C LEU A 196 -7.02 28.20 14.85
N GLU A 197 -7.80 27.60 13.98
CA GLU A 197 -8.91 26.72 14.28
C GLU A 197 -8.56 25.31 13.82
N PHE A 198 -9.00 24.31 14.54
CA PHE A 198 -8.78 22.91 14.23
C PHE A 198 -10.12 22.28 13.88
N GLU A 199 -10.18 21.69 12.69
CA GLU A 199 -11.35 20.98 12.21
C GLU A 199 -11.00 19.50 12.00
N TYR A 200 -11.85 18.60 12.50
CA TYR A 200 -11.74 17.15 12.33
C TYR A 200 -13.01 16.61 11.68
N ILE A 201 -12.85 15.96 10.55
CA ILE A 201 -13.95 15.43 9.73
C ILE A 201 -13.68 13.95 9.50
N ARG A 202 -14.68 13.09 9.67
CA ARG A 202 -14.51 11.65 9.52
C ARG A 202 -15.70 10.94 8.89
N GLY A 203 -15.43 9.75 8.35
CA GLY A 203 -16.44 8.81 7.85
C GLY A 203 -17.35 9.44 6.81
N SER A 204 -18.66 9.40 7.03
CA SER A 204 -19.67 9.91 6.10
C SER A 204 -19.65 11.42 5.90
N ASP A 205 -19.05 12.18 6.83
CA ASP A 205 -18.99 13.64 6.74
C ASP A 205 -17.88 14.12 5.80
N VAL A 206 -16.96 13.22 5.42
CA VAL A 206 -15.92 13.53 4.43
C VAL A 206 -16.55 13.60 3.05
N THR A 207 -16.42 14.76 2.40
CA THR A 207 -16.93 15.02 1.05
C THR A 207 -15.81 15.33 0.08
N TRP A 208 -16.06 15.28 -1.22
CA TRP A 208 -15.07 15.65 -2.22
C TRP A 208 -14.62 17.11 -2.09
N GLN A 209 -15.47 18.01 -1.61
CA GLN A 209 -15.13 19.42 -1.38
C GLN A 209 -13.95 19.61 -0.42
N HIS A 210 -13.78 18.71 0.56
CA HIS A 210 -12.62 18.72 1.45
C HIS A 210 -11.32 18.42 0.69
N PHE A 211 -11.36 17.53 -0.30
CA PHE A 211 -10.21 17.26 -1.17
C PHE A 211 -9.89 18.43 -2.10
N ASP A 212 -10.89 19.13 -2.62
CA ASP A 212 -10.67 20.38 -3.38
C ASP A 212 -9.97 21.43 -2.51
N THR A 213 -10.32 21.50 -1.21
CA THR A 213 -9.64 22.37 -0.24
C THR A 213 -8.19 21.93 -0.03
N ILE A 214 -7.92 20.62 0.13
CA ILE A 214 -6.56 20.08 0.26
C ILE A 214 -5.73 20.42 -0.98
N PHE A 215 -6.27 20.24 -2.19
CA PHE A 215 -5.59 20.61 -3.43
C PHE A 215 -5.30 22.10 -3.51
N ALA A 216 -6.27 22.96 -3.16
CA ALA A 216 -6.08 24.41 -3.15
C ALA A 216 -5.01 24.88 -2.14
N ILE A 217 -4.91 24.21 -0.99
CA ILE A 217 -3.82 24.44 -0.03
C ILE A 217 -2.48 24.00 -0.61
N ASN A 218 -2.44 22.83 -1.25
CA ASN A 218 -1.22 22.28 -1.84
C ASN A 218 -0.69 23.15 -2.99
N GLU A 219 -1.57 23.71 -3.84
CA GLU A 219 -1.19 24.64 -4.92
C GLU A 219 -0.48 25.89 -4.42
N LYS A 220 -0.72 26.30 -3.17
CA LYS A 220 -0.03 27.40 -2.50
C LYS A 220 1.23 26.94 -1.74
N GLY A 221 1.49 25.64 -1.72
CA GLY A 221 2.61 25.04 -1.02
C GLY A 221 3.94 25.20 -1.73
N ARG A 222 4.99 24.64 -1.13
CA ARG A 222 6.37 24.70 -1.66
C ARG A 222 6.57 23.89 -2.96
N TYR A 223 5.76 22.85 -3.16
CA TYR A 223 5.87 21.90 -4.29
C TYR A 223 4.48 21.67 -4.91
N PRO A 224 3.89 22.70 -5.55
CA PRO A 224 2.53 22.61 -6.08
C PRO A 224 2.37 21.55 -7.17
N GLU A 225 3.45 21.27 -7.92
CA GLU A 225 3.48 20.27 -9.00
C GLU A 225 3.48 18.82 -8.49
N LYS A 226 3.80 18.60 -7.21
CA LYS A 226 3.94 17.26 -6.64
C LYS A 226 2.61 16.52 -6.48
N TYR A 227 1.54 17.27 -6.22
CA TYR A 227 0.21 16.73 -5.93
C TYR A 227 -0.84 17.52 -6.73
N GLY A 228 -1.54 16.88 -7.62
CA GLY A 228 -2.61 17.57 -8.35
C GLY A 228 -2.68 17.30 -9.85
N SER A 229 -1.88 16.36 -10.35
CA SER A 229 -2.05 15.86 -11.72
C SER A 229 -3.46 15.29 -11.91
N GLU A 230 -3.97 15.30 -13.13
CA GLU A 230 -5.28 14.73 -13.44
C GLU A 230 -5.34 13.24 -13.07
N GLN A 231 -4.27 12.50 -13.30
CA GLN A 231 -4.14 11.10 -12.94
C GLN A 231 -4.23 10.89 -11.42
N GLU A 232 -3.58 11.72 -10.64
CA GLU A 232 -3.60 11.68 -9.17
C GLU A 232 -4.97 12.03 -8.60
N ARG A 233 -5.62 13.06 -9.16
CA ARG A 233 -7.00 13.42 -8.81
C ARG A 233 -7.98 12.29 -9.13
N SER A 234 -7.81 11.61 -10.27
CA SER A 234 -8.63 10.46 -10.65
C SER A 234 -8.42 9.28 -9.70
N PHE A 235 -7.16 8.98 -9.37
CA PHE A 235 -6.83 7.95 -8.37
C PHE A 235 -7.49 8.24 -7.02
N LEU A 236 -7.34 9.47 -6.52
CA LEU A 236 -7.95 9.86 -5.24
C LEU A 236 -9.48 9.81 -5.27
N LYS A 237 -10.12 10.14 -6.40
CA LYS A 237 -11.59 9.99 -6.54
C LYS A 237 -12.03 8.55 -6.37
N ASP A 238 -11.38 7.62 -7.06
CA ASP A 238 -11.70 6.20 -6.96
C ASP A 238 -11.42 5.65 -5.55
N LEU A 239 -10.29 6.06 -4.95
CA LEU A 239 -9.89 5.65 -3.61
C LEU A 239 -10.87 6.17 -2.55
N VAL A 240 -11.18 7.47 -2.60
CA VAL A 240 -12.12 8.11 -1.67
C VAL A 240 -13.50 7.47 -1.75
N ALA A 241 -13.99 7.16 -2.95
CA ALA A 241 -15.28 6.48 -3.10
C ALA A 241 -15.30 5.12 -2.38
N GLY A 242 -14.26 4.29 -2.58
CA GLY A 242 -14.16 2.99 -1.91
C GLY A 242 -13.99 3.09 -0.39
N MET A 243 -13.16 4.02 0.08
CA MET A 243 -12.90 4.22 1.51
C MET A 243 -14.09 4.88 2.24
N HIS A 244 -14.85 5.73 1.55
CA HIS A 244 -16.06 6.35 2.10
C HIS A 244 -17.13 5.30 2.43
N GLU A 245 -17.35 4.31 1.57
CA GLU A 245 -18.25 3.19 1.84
C GLU A 245 -17.89 2.44 3.14
N LYS A 246 -16.60 2.39 3.46
CA LYS A 246 -16.05 1.75 4.67
C LYS A 246 -15.94 2.68 5.87
N GLN A 247 -16.21 3.98 5.71
CA GLN A 247 -16.04 5.02 6.74
C GLN A 247 -14.59 5.11 7.28
N TRP A 248 -13.60 4.86 6.43
CA TRP A 248 -12.17 4.86 6.79
C TRP A 248 -11.49 6.22 6.62
N LEU A 249 -12.20 7.21 6.11
CA LEU A 249 -11.63 8.53 5.84
C LEU A 249 -11.65 9.40 7.10
N GLU A 250 -10.52 10.02 7.36
CA GLU A 250 -10.34 11.05 8.38
C GLU A 250 -9.53 12.21 7.81
N ILE A 251 -10.00 13.44 8.01
CA ILE A 251 -9.34 14.66 7.54
C ILE A 251 -9.18 15.61 8.72
N PHE A 252 -8.00 16.21 8.79
CA PHE A 252 -7.66 17.20 9.78
C PHE A 252 -7.25 18.49 9.07
N PHE A 253 -7.95 19.58 9.34
CA PHE A 253 -7.58 20.93 8.91
C PHE A 253 -7.09 21.77 10.08
N LEU A 254 -6.18 22.69 9.79
CA LEU A 254 -5.61 23.65 10.72
C LEU A 254 -5.59 25.05 10.09
#